data_4588acc7d31295b68766d2301f49db54
#
_entry.id   4588acc7d31295b68766d2301f49db54
#
_cell.length_a   1.000
_cell.length_b   1.000
_cell.length_c   1.000
_cell.angle_alpha   90.00
_cell.angle_beta   90.00
_cell.angle_gamma   90.00
#
_symmetry.space_group_name_H-M   'P 1'
#
loop_
_entity.id
_entity.type
_entity.pdbx_description
1 polymer ?
#
loop_
_entity_poly.entity_id
_entity_poly.type
_entity_poly.pdbx_seq_one_letter_code
_entity_poly.pdbx_strand_id
1 'polypeptide(L)'
;MLSVDEQMRIITSGAAQIVPEADLRKKLEKGEPLNIKLGVDPTSPDLHLGHAVPLRKMRQFQDLGHNVTLIIGNGTALIGDPSGKNSTRPQLSQEQIEANAETYVSQAMKILDPEKTTIVHNGDWILSMDLAGLLQVCSKFTVARILERDDFTKRYQSQTPIALHEFLYPVMQAFDSVQIKADVEMGGTDQLFNLLAGRELMEKMGMEPQIALTMPLLEG
;
A
#
# COMPACT_ATOMS: atom_id res chain seq x y z
N MET A 1 -21.13 -7.66 13.81
CA MET A 1 -20.09 -6.61 13.91
C MET A 1 -20.34 -5.73 15.12
N LEU A 2 -19.30 -5.11 15.69
CA LEU A 2 -19.45 -4.06 16.71
C LEU A 2 -20.15 -2.83 16.15
N SER A 3 -20.62 -1.92 17.02
CA SER A 3 -21.17 -0.64 16.60
C SER A 3 -20.14 0.20 15.83
N VAL A 4 -20.58 1.13 14.98
CA VAL A 4 -19.69 2.01 14.22
C VAL A 4 -18.75 2.78 15.14
N ASP A 5 -19.24 3.29 16.28
CA ASP A 5 -18.41 4.03 17.23
C ASP A 5 -17.34 3.17 17.89
N GLU A 6 -17.65 1.92 18.22
CA GLU A 6 -16.66 0.97 18.74
C GLU A 6 -15.62 0.60 17.70
N GLN A 7 -16.03 0.36 16.46
CA GLN A 7 -15.12 0.12 15.35
C GLN A 7 -14.20 1.33 15.12
N MET A 8 -14.76 2.54 15.02
CA MET A 8 -13.98 3.78 14.88
C MET A 8 -12.94 3.91 16.00
N ARG A 9 -13.33 3.70 17.26
CA ARG A 9 -12.42 3.77 18.41
C ARG A 9 -11.24 2.79 18.28
N ILE A 10 -11.49 1.57 17.82
CA ILE A 10 -10.45 0.55 17.63
C ILE A 10 -9.55 0.92 16.44
N ILE A 11 -10.14 1.34 15.32
CA ILE A 11 -9.41 1.65 14.09
C ILE A 11 -8.55 2.90 14.27
N THR A 12 -9.06 3.94 14.90
CA THR A 12 -8.31 5.19 15.12
C THR A 12 -7.22 5.07 16.17
N SER A 13 -7.36 4.14 17.14
CA SER A 13 -6.37 3.92 18.19
C SER A 13 -5.02 3.52 17.60
N GLY A 14 -3.97 4.33 17.84
CA GLY A 14 -2.61 4.09 17.38
C GLY A 14 -2.37 4.36 15.89
N ALA A 15 -3.38 4.80 15.12
CA ALA A 15 -3.17 5.34 13.79
C ALA A 15 -2.51 6.73 13.87
N ALA A 16 -1.58 7.01 12.95
CA ALA A 16 -0.97 8.33 12.85
C ALA A 16 -1.88 9.30 12.09
N GLN A 17 -2.47 8.84 10.98
CA GLN A 17 -3.41 9.62 10.18
C GLN A 17 -4.45 8.68 9.53
N ILE A 18 -5.67 9.21 9.36
CA ILE A 18 -6.75 8.57 8.60
C ILE A 18 -7.34 9.63 7.67
N VAL A 19 -7.27 9.42 6.37
CA VAL A 19 -7.63 10.43 5.37
C VAL A 19 -8.60 9.88 4.33
N PRO A 20 -9.83 10.43 4.24
CA PRO A 20 -10.48 11.27 5.26
C PRO A 20 -11.20 10.40 6.30
N GLU A 21 -11.09 10.76 7.57
CA GLU A 21 -11.71 9.99 8.65
C GLU A 21 -13.25 9.96 8.57
N ALA A 22 -13.85 11.06 8.10
CA ALA A 22 -15.29 11.13 7.93
C ALA A 22 -15.83 10.11 6.90
N ASP A 23 -15.05 9.81 5.86
CA ASP A 23 -15.46 8.83 4.85
C ASP A 23 -15.28 7.39 5.36
N LEU A 24 -14.30 7.13 6.23
CA LEU A 24 -14.20 5.83 6.92
C LEU A 24 -15.48 5.55 7.71
N ARG A 25 -15.98 6.52 8.48
CA ARG A 25 -17.24 6.39 9.22
C ARG A 25 -18.40 6.06 8.28
N LYS A 26 -18.54 6.77 7.16
CA LYS A 26 -19.59 6.51 6.16
C LYS A 26 -19.51 5.10 5.58
N LYS A 27 -18.27 4.61 5.31
CA LYS A 27 -18.10 3.24 4.84
C LYS A 27 -18.55 2.21 5.89
N LEU A 28 -18.21 2.40 7.16
CA LEU A 28 -18.64 1.54 8.26
C LEU A 28 -20.16 1.57 8.49
N GLU A 29 -20.82 2.72 8.28
CA GLU A 29 -22.27 2.89 8.39
C GLU A 29 -23.06 2.08 7.35
N LYS A 30 -22.43 1.65 6.25
CA LYS A 30 -23.04 0.73 5.28
C LYS A 30 -23.28 -0.66 5.87
N GLY A 31 -22.59 -1.02 6.95
CA GLY A 31 -22.75 -2.31 7.64
C GLY A 31 -22.17 -3.51 6.91
N GLU A 32 -21.40 -3.29 5.85
CA GLU A 32 -20.76 -4.32 5.05
C GLU A 32 -19.27 -4.48 5.44
N PRO A 33 -18.67 -5.66 5.29
CA PRO A 33 -17.23 -5.84 5.45
C PRO A 33 -16.45 -4.99 4.47
N LEU A 34 -15.49 -4.20 4.98
CA LEU A 34 -14.58 -3.41 4.15
C LEU A 34 -13.42 -4.27 3.62
N ASN A 35 -12.91 -3.92 2.44
CA ASN A 35 -11.70 -4.51 1.86
C ASN A 35 -10.47 -3.73 2.32
N ILE A 36 -9.68 -4.32 3.20
CA ILE A 36 -8.50 -3.73 3.80
C ILE A 36 -7.25 -4.23 3.08
N LYS A 37 -6.41 -3.32 2.62
CA LYS A 37 -5.18 -3.60 1.87
C LYS A 37 -3.95 -3.20 2.67
N LEU A 38 -2.94 -4.07 2.65
CA LEU A 38 -1.55 -3.75 2.99
C LEU A 38 -0.63 -4.35 1.93
N GLY A 39 0.21 -3.54 1.30
CA GLY A 39 1.27 -3.98 0.39
C GLY A 39 2.61 -4.07 1.10
N VAL A 40 3.38 -5.12 0.81
CA VAL A 40 4.74 -5.30 1.30
C VAL A 40 5.64 -5.79 0.18
N ASP A 41 6.74 -5.08 -0.08
CA ASP A 41 7.74 -5.49 -1.06
C ASP A 41 8.74 -6.46 -0.41
N PRO A 42 8.97 -7.64 -0.94
CA PRO A 42 9.87 -8.64 -0.37
C PRO A 42 11.34 -8.29 -0.66
N THR A 43 11.81 -7.17 -0.09
CA THR A 43 13.15 -6.61 -0.33
C THR A 43 14.25 -7.22 0.54
N SER A 44 13.89 -8.03 1.53
CA SER A 44 14.79 -8.77 2.42
C SER A 44 14.10 -10.07 2.86
N PRO A 45 14.82 -11.08 3.36
CA PRO A 45 14.17 -12.34 3.78
C PRO A 45 13.31 -12.21 5.04
N ASP A 46 13.58 -11.24 5.90
CA ASP A 46 12.92 -11.13 7.20
C ASP A 46 12.08 -9.87 7.35
N LEU A 47 10.92 -10.03 8.00
CA LEU A 47 10.14 -8.93 8.55
C LEU A 47 10.82 -8.43 9.85
N HIS A 48 10.84 -7.13 10.03
CA HIS A 48 11.28 -6.50 11.29
C HIS A 48 10.09 -5.93 12.07
N LEU A 49 10.33 -5.46 13.30
CA LEU A 49 9.26 -4.94 14.18
C LEU A 49 8.44 -3.81 13.55
N GLY A 50 9.03 -3.01 12.65
CA GLY A 50 8.30 -1.99 11.90
C GLY A 50 7.15 -2.56 11.06
N HIS A 51 7.32 -3.74 10.48
CA HIS A 51 6.25 -4.42 9.74
C HIS A 51 5.16 -4.98 10.68
N ALA A 52 5.51 -5.32 11.92
CA ALA A 52 4.54 -5.84 12.88
C ALA A 52 3.48 -4.79 13.26
N VAL A 53 3.80 -3.50 13.20
CA VAL A 53 2.86 -2.41 13.54
C VAL A 53 1.64 -2.40 12.60
N PRO A 54 1.80 -2.26 11.26
CA PRO A 54 0.66 -2.31 10.35
C PRO A 54 0.01 -3.70 10.30
N LEU A 55 0.75 -4.81 10.43
CA LEU A 55 0.17 -6.15 10.51
C LEU A 55 -0.75 -6.33 11.73
N ARG A 56 -0.39 -5.78 12.89
CA ARG A 56 -1.28 -5.81 14.08
C ARG A 56 -2.52 -4.96 13.89
N LYS A 57 -2.42 -3.82 13.20
CA LYS A 57 -3.60 -3.02 12.84
C LYS A 57 -4.49 -3.80 11.87
N MET A 58 -3.90 -4.46 10.89
CA MET A 58 -4.60 -5.33 9.94
C MET A 58 -5.34 -6.48 10.66
N ARG A 59 -4.72 -7.09 11.69
CA ARG A 59 -5.36 -8.09 12.54
C ARG A 59 -6.58 -7.51 13.27
N GLN A 60 -6.55 -6.27 13.74
CA GLN A 60 -7.71 -5.62 14.34
C GLN A 60 -8.88 -5.53 13.36
N PHE A 61 -8.64 -5.25 12.08
CA PHE A 61 -9.68 -5.27 11.05
C PHE A 61 -10.25 -6.68 10.85
N GLN A 62 -9.43 -7.72 10.88
CA GLN A 62 -9.91 -9.12 10.84
C GLN A 62 -10.82 -9.44 12.02
N ASP A 63 -10.41 -9.02 13.23
CA ASP A 63 -11.17 -9.26 14.47
C ASP A 63 -12.51 -8.49 14.47
N LEU A 64 -12.59 -7.38 13.74
CA LEU A 64 -13.83 -6.62 13.50
C LEU A 64 -14.72 -7.24 12.42
N GLY A 65 -14.23 -8.23 11.66
CA GLY A 65 -14.97 -8.93 10.62
C GLY A 65 -14.84 -8.33 9.22
N HIS A 66 -13.79 -7.54 8.97
CA HIS A 66 -13.47 -7.01 7.64
C HIS A 66 -12.60 -7.97 6.83
N ASN A 67 -12.66 -7.85 5.49
CA ASN A 67 -11.83 -8.61 4.56
C ASN A 67 -10.41 -8.03 4.52
N VAL A 68 -9.41 -8.87 4.67
CA VAL A 68 -8.02 -8.44 4.73
C VAL A 68 -7.24 -9.05 3.59
N THR A 69 -6.56 -8.22 2.82
CA THR A 69 -5.69 -8.61 1.71
C THR A 69 -4.27 -8.12 1.96
N LEU A 70 -3.35 -9.07 2.07
CA LEU A 70 -1.91 -8.81 2.07
C LEU A 70 -1.40 -8.95 0.64
N ILE A 71 -0.89 -7.86 0.07
CA ILE A 71 -0.30 -7.84 -1.26
C ILE A 71 1.21 -8.05 -1.13
N ILE A 72 1.71 -9.10 -1.73
CA ILE A 72 3.14 -9.28 -1.94
C ILE A 72 3.54 -8.51 -3.19
N GLY A 73 4.35 -7.48 -3.00
CA GLY A 73 4.78 -6.56 -4.04
C GLY A 73 5.91 -7.11 -4.92
N ASN A 74 5.73 -8.31 -5.50
CA ASN A 74 6.74 -8.91 -6.37
C ASN A 74 6.89 -8.17 -7.72
N GLY A 75 5.84 -7.51 -8.19
CA GLY A 75 5.92 -6.62 -9.36
C GLY A 75 6.51 -5.24 -9.01
N THR A 76 6.08 -4.63 -7.90
CA THR A 76 6.59 -3.33 -7.43
C THR A 76 8.04 -3.41 -6.94
N ALA A 77 8.48 -4.53 -6.37
CA ALA A 77 9.86 -4.75 -5.96
C ALA A 77 10.87 -4.66 -7.12
N LEU A 78 10.44 -4.98 -8.35
CA LEU A 78 11.28 -4.79 -9.56
C LEU A 78 11.52 -3.31 -9.87
N ILE A 79 10.58 -2.43 -9.49
CA ILE A 79 10.73 -0.97 -9.61
C ILE A 79 11.60 -0.46 -8.45
N GLY A 80 11.31 -0.92 -7.24
CA GLY A 80 11.91 -0.49 -5.97
C GLY A 80 11.26 0.78 -5.41
N ASP A 81 10.83 0.71 -4.15
CA ASP A 81 10.24 1.85 -3.44
C ASP A 81 11.28 2.97 -3.24
N PRO A 82 11.07 4.16 -3.79
CA PRO A 82 11.96 5.30 -3.57
C PRO A 82 11.76 5.98 -2.21
N SER A 83 10.74 5.60 -1.38
CA SER A 83 10.44 6.21 -0.09
C SER A 83 11.67 6.27 0.84
N GLY A 84 11.94 7.46 1.37
CA GLY A 84 13.02 7.66 2.36
C GLY A 84 14.43 7.43 1.82
N LYS A 85 14.64 7.38 0.52
CA LYS A 85 15.95 7.13 -0.11
C LYS A 85 16.47 8.36 -0.83
N ASN A 86 17.79 8.55 -0.72
CA ASN A 86 18.53 9.63 -1.42
C ASN A 86 19.18 9.15 -2.74
N SER A 87 19.00 7.87 -3.10
CA SER A 87 19.57 7.26 -4.30
C SER A 87 18.71 6.10 -4.78
N THR A 88 18.81 5.77 -6.08
CA THR A 88 18.15 4.61 -6.68
C THR A 88 18.61 3.30 -6.02
N ARG A 89 17.69 2.42 -5.67
CA ARG A 89 18.01 1.09 -5.13
C ARG A 89 18.55 0.18 -6.21
N PRO A 90 19.51 -0.73 -5.89
CA PRO A 90 19.82 -1.87 -6.74
C PRO A 90 18.55 -2.71 -6.95
N GLN A 91 18.30 -3.11 -8.18
CA GLN A 91 17.19 -4.01 -8.50
C GLN A 91 17.51 -5.43 -8.01
N LEU A 92 16.56 -6.08 -7.37
CA LEU A 92 16.63 -7.50 -7.00
C LEU A 92 16.31 -8.37 -8.23
N SER A 93 16.88 -9.58 -8.28
CA SER A 93 16.45 -10.56 -9.28
C SER A 93 15.06 -11.12 -8.91
N GLN A 94 14.33 -11.62 -9.92
CA GLN A 94 13.02 -12.22 -9.69
C GLN A 94 13.09 -13.41 -8.72
N GLU A 95 14.14 -14.25 -8.82
CA GLU A 95 14.34 -15.38 -7.92
C GLU A 95 14.53 -14.94 -6.45
N GLN A 96 15.26 -13.83 -6.25
CA GLN A 96 15.44 -13.27 -4.90
C GLN A 96 14.13 -12.73 -4.34
N ILE A 97 13.31 -12.07 -5.16
CA ILE A 97 11.99 -11.56 -4.79
C ILE A 97 11.06 -12.69 -4.40
N GLU A 98 11.01 -13.77 -5.20
CA GLU A 98 10.16 -14.93 -4.94
C GLU A 98 10.57 -15.65 -3.65
N ALA A 99 11.86 -15.89 -3.44
CA ALA A 99 12.37 -16.53 -2.22
C ALA A 99 12.04 -15.69 -0.95
N ASN A 100 12.18 -14.39 -1.02
CA ASN A 100 11.83 -13.50 0.08
C ASN A 100 10.30 -13.47 0.33
N ALA A 101 9.48 -13.54 -0.72
CA ALA A 101 8.02 -13.52 -0.60
C ALA A 101 7.49 -14.67 0.26
N GLU A 102 8.01 -15.88 0.09
CA GLU A 102 7.62 -17.05 0.89
C GLU A 102 7.86 -16.84 2.38
N THR A 103 9.02 -16.27 2.72
CA THR A 103 9.36 -16.01 4.13
C THR A 103 8.50 -14.89 4.71
N TYR A 104 8.16 -13.85 3.95
CA TYR A 104 7.27 -12.77 4.37
C TYR A 104 5.88 -13.28 4.72
N VAL A 105 5.29 -14.11 3.87
CA VAL A 105 3.98 -14.71 4.11
C VAL A 105 4.00 -15.53 5.41
N SER A 106 4.98 -16.43 5.57
CA SER A 106 5.06 -17.29 6.76
C SER A 106 5.22 -16.48 8.06
N GLN A 107 5.95 -15.37 8.03
CA GLN A 107 6.14 -14.51 9.18
C GLN A 107 4.90 -13.64 9.46
N ALA A 108 4.23 -13.11 8.43
CA ALA A 108 2.99 -12.33 8.58
C ALA A 108 1.87 -13.16 9.20
N MET A 109 1.77 -14.46 8.84
CA MET A 109 0.77 -15.38 9.40
C MET A 109 0.98 -15.72 10.89
N LYS A 110 2.08 -15.29 11.50
CA LYS A 110 2.22 -15.34 12.97
C LYS A 110 1.38 -14.26 13.69
N ILE A 111 0.97 -13.23 12.95
CA ILE A 111 0.17 -12.12 13.47
C ILE A 111 -1.25 -12.17 12.91
N LEU A 112 -1.39 -12.40 11.60
CA LEU A 112 -2.67 -12.48 10.91
C LEU A 112 -3.29 -13.87 11.07
N ASP A 113 -4.61 -13.93 10.97
CA ASP A 113 -5.36 -15.17 10.88
C ASP A 113 -5.27 -15.71 9.44
N PRO A 114 -4.61 -16.86 9.21
CA PRO A 114 -4.41 -17.38 7.85
C PRO A 114 -5.73 -17.72 7.15
N GLU A 115 -6.78 -18.12 7.90
CA GLU A 115 -8.08 -18.46 7.32
C GLU A 115 -8.89 -17.24 6.86
N LYS A 116 -8.49 -16.05 7.35
CA LYS A 116 -9.15 -14.77 7.07
C LYS A 116 -8.27 -13.79 6.28
N THR A 117 -7.11 -14.25 5.81
CA THR A 117 -6.18 -13.43 5.04
C THR A 117 -6.15 -13.88 3.59
N THR A 118 -6.51 -12.99 2.67
CA THR A 118 -6.24 -13.19 1.25
C THR A 118 -4.83 -12.73 0.94
N ILE A 119 -4.04 -13.59 0.31
CA ILE A 119 -2.70 -13.25 -0.17
C ILE A 119 -2.76 -13.15 -1.69
N VAL A 120 -2.24 -12.06 -2.23
CA VAL A 120 -2.13 -11.85 -3.68
C VAL A 120 -0.75 -11.31 -4.03
N HIS A 121 -0.33 -11.53 -5.26
CA HIS A 121 0.94 -11.04 -5.79
C HIS A 121 0.66 -9.99 -6.86
N ASN A 122 1.15 -8.77 -6.68
CA ASN A 122 0.85 -7.71 -7.64
C ASN A 122 1.56 -7.89 -8.99
N GLY A 123 2.56 -8.74 -9.07
CA GLY A 123 3.11 -9.19 -10.34
C GLY A 123 2.07 -9.81 -11.29
N ASP A 124 1.02 -10.43 -10.75
CA ASP A 124 -0.03 -11.06 -11.54
C ASP A 124 -0.74 -10.08 -12.50
N TRP A 125 -0.93 -8.84 -12.07
CA TRP A 125 -1.54 -7.80 -12.90
C TRP A 125 -0.54 -6.76 -13.43
N ILE A 126 0.57 -6.51 -12.74
CA ILE A 126 1.58 -5.55 -13.22
C ILE A 126 2.37 -6.13 -14.40
N LEU A 127 2.85 -7.38 -14.26
CA LEU A 127 3.71 -8.00 -15.29
C LEU A 127 2.92 -8.53 -16.50
N SER A 128 1.62 -8.76 -16.34
CA SER A 128 0.72 -9.13 -17.44
C SER A 128 0.15 -7.92 -18.19
N MET A 129 0.35 -6.69 -17.66
CA MET A 129 -0.14 -5.47 -18.27
C MET A 129 0.62 -5.18 -19.58
N ASP A 130 -0.11 -4.99 -20.67
CA ASP A 130 0.50 -4.56 -21.93
C ASP A 130 0.82 -3.06 -21.91
N LEU A 131 1.54 -2.59 -22.92
CA LEU A 131 1.91 -1.19 -23.04
C LEU A 131 0.68 -0.26 -23.09
N ALA A 132 -0.40 -0.67 -23.70
CA ALA A 132 -1.63 0.14 -23.80
C ALA A 132 -2.26 0.32 -22.40
N GLY A 133 -2.34 -0.75 -21.61
CA GLY A 133 -2.80 -0.71 -20.21
C GLY A 133 -1.91 0.17 -19.34
N LEU A 134 -0.58 0.05 -19.47
CA LEU A 134 0.35 0.89 -18.74
C LEU A 134 0.15 2.38 -19.08
N LEU A 135 0.05 2.73 -20.36
CA LEU A 135 -0.19 4.11 -20.80
C LEU A 135 -1.54 4.63 -20.30
N GLN A 136 -2.57 3.79 -20.26
CA GLN A 136 -3.88 4.16 -19.73
C GLN A 136 -3.81 4.53 -18.25
N VAL A 137 -3.12 3.74 -17.42
CA VAL A 137 -2.94 4.02 -16.00
C VAL A 137 -2.07 5.26 -15.80
N CYS A 138 -0.92 5.35 -16.48
CA CYS A 138 0.00 6.50 -16.39
C CYS A 138 -0.67 7.82 -16.83
N SER A 139 -1.61 7.79 -17.79
CA SER A 139 -2.34 8.99 -18.23
C SER A 139 -3.19 9.65 -17.14
N LYS A 140 -3.44 8.96 -16.04
CA LYS A 140 -4.17 9.50 -14.88
C LYS A 140 -3.29 10.34 -13.94
N PHE A 141 -1.98 10.32 -14.11
CA PHE A 141 -1.03 11.05 -13.31
C PHE A 141 -0.27 12.09 -14.14
N THR A 142 0.16 13.18 -13.49
CA THR A 142 1.05 14.16 -14.09
C THR A 142 2.42 14.08 -13.43
N VAL A 143 3.47 14.43 -14.18
CA VAL A 143 4.83 14.54 -13.62
C VAL A 143 4.85 15.52 -12.45
N ALA A 144 4.13 16.65 -12.54
CA ALA A 144 4.04 17.63 -11.47
C ALA A 144 3.49 16.99 -10.18
N ARG A 145 2.43 16.16 -10.29
CA ARG A 145 1.84 15.46 -9.13
C ARG A 145 2.81 14.47 -8.52
N ILE A 146 3.52 13.69 -9.33
CA ILE A 146 4.51 12.72 -8.81
C ILE A 146 5.68 13.43 -8.11
N LEU A 147 6.11 14.58 -8.63
CA LEU A 147 7.20 15.38 -8.04
C LEU A 147 6.83 16.04 -6.69
N GLU A 148 5.56 16.07 -6.29
CA GLU A 148 5.16 16.53 -4.94
C GLU A 148 5.58 15.56 -3.83
N ARG A 149 5.94 14.34 -4.17
CA ARG A 149 6.47 13.37 -3.20
C ARG A 149 7.80 13.88 -2.64
N ASP A 150 7.95 13.88 -1.32
CA ASP A 150 9.05 14.52 -0.59
C ASP A 150 10.44 14.14 -1.09
N ASP A 151 10.70 12.86 -1.33
CA ASP A 151 11.98 12.37 -1.82
C ASP A 151 12.26 12.84 -3.26
N PHE A 152 11.25 12.81 -4.13
CA PHE A 152 11.37 13.33 -5.49
C PHE A 152 11.55 14.84 -5.50
N THR A 153 10.80 15.59 -4.69
CA THR A 153 10.97 17.04 -4.52
C THR A 153 12.41 17.38 -4.12
N LYS A 154 12.95 16.72 -3.09
CA LYS A 154 14.31 16.96 -2.60
C LYS A 154 15.37 16.63 -3.66
N ARG A 155 15.24 15.46 -4.32
CA ARG A 155 16.16 15.04 -5.36
C ARG A 155 16.11 15.96 -6.58
N TYR A 156 14.92 16.37 -7.00
CA TYR A 156 14.75 17.30 -8.11
C TYR A 156 15.39 18.66 -7.82
N GLN A 157 15.16 19.23 -6.62
CA GLN A 157 15.74 20.51 -6.20
C GLN A 157 17.27 20.44 -6.06
N SER A 158 17.81 19.32 -5.60
CA SER A 158 19.26 19.10 -5.46
C SER A 158 19.93 18.60 -6.74
N GLN A 159 19.18 18.48 -7.84
CA GLN A 159 19.69 17.94 -9.12
C GLN A 159 20.24 16.51 -8.98
N THR A 160 19.78 15.77 -7.98
CA THR A 160 20.10 14.34 -7.84
C THR A 160 19.28 13.54 -8.87
N PRO A 161 19.88 12.63 -9.64
CA PRO A 161 19.19 11.89 -10.68
C PRO A 161 17.97 11.13 -10.14
N ILE A 162 16.86 11.19 -10.90
CA ILE A 162 15.65 10.39 -10.70
C ILE A 162 15.45 9.57 -11.97
N ALA A 163 15.47 8.25 -11.87
CA ALA A 163 15.24 7.40 -13.02
C ALA A 163 13.73 7.30 -13.34
N LEU A 164 13.40 7.23 -14.63
CA LEU A 164 12.00 7.26 -15.09
C LEU A 164 11.14 6.15 -14.48
N HIS A 165 11.69 4.96 -14.27
CA HIS A 165 10.96 3.84 -13.69
C HIS A 165 10.53 4.11 -12.24
N GLU A 166 11.27 4.93 -11.48
CA GLU A 166 10.93 5.25 -10.09
C GLU A 166 9.56 5.96 -9.98
N PHE A 167 9.17 6.74 -11.01
CA PHE A 167 7.85 7.37 -11.07
C PHE A 167 6.71 6.36 -11.20
N LEU A 168 6.99 5.15 -11.68
CA LEU A 168 5.98 4.09 -11.80
C LEU A 168 5.64 3.46 -10.45
N TYR A 169 6.50 3.55 -9.45
CA TYR A 169 6.25 2.91 -8.16
C TYR A 169 4.92 3.39 -7.53
N PRO A 170 4.69 4.69 -7.25
CA PRO A 170 3.43 5.16 -6.69
C PRO A 170 2.22 4.88 -7.61
N VAL A 171 2.45 4.86 -8.93
CA VAL A 171 1.39 4.57 -9.91
C VAL A 171 0.96 3.09 -9.85
N MET A 172 1.92 2.16 -9.73
CA MET A 172 1.61 0.73 -9.64
C MET A 172 1.02 0.37 -8.27
N GLN A 173 1.49 0.96 -7.18
CA GLN A 173 0.87 0.80 -5.87
C GLN A 173 -0.58 1.33 -5.86
N ALA A 174 -0.84 2.45 -6.53
CA ALA A 174 -2.19 2.97 -6.71
C ALA A 174 -3.07 2.00 -7.52
N PHE A 175 -2.50 1.36 -8.54
CA PHE A 175 -3.21 0.38 -9.36
C PHE A 175 -3.57 -0.90 -8.58
N ASP A 176 -2.76 -1.31 -7.62
CA ASP A 176 -3.12 -2.39 -6.70
C ASP A 176 -4.46 -2.14 -6.00
N SER A 177 -4.72 -0.90 -5.58
CA SER A 177 -5.97 -0.52 -4.92
C SER A 177 -7.19 -0.65 -5.84
N VAL A 178 -6.99 -0.35 -7.12
CA VAL A 178 -8.02 -0.55 -8.16
C VAL A 178 -8.31 -2.04 -8.35
N GLN A 179 -7.26 -2.87 -8.44
CA GLN A 179 -7.39 -4.31 -8.69
C GLN A 179 -8.16 -5.02 -7.59
N ILE A 180 -7.89 -4.70 -6.34
CA ILE A 180 -8.56 -5.34 -5.20
C ILE A 180 -9.80 -4.57 -4.71
N LYS A 181 -10.14 -3.44 -5.32
CA LYS A 181 -11.24 -2.56 -4.91
C LYS A 181 -11.15 -2.21 -3.42
N ALA A 182 -9.99 -1.68 -3.03
CA ALA A 182 -9.70 -1.39 -1.63
C ALA A 182 -10.64 -0.34 -1.03
N ASP A 183 -11.16 -0.59 0.18
CA ASP A 183 -11.87 0.40 0.97
C ASP A 183 -10.92 1.16 1.91
N VAL A 184 -9.88 0.49 2.39
CA VAL A 184 -8.84 1.07 3.24
C VAL A 184 -7.49 0.54 2.77
N GLU A 185 -6.55 1.43 2.50
CA GLU A 185 -5.15 1.08 2.31
C GLU A 185 -4.34 1.53 3.52
N MET A 186 -3.50 0.61 4.02
CA MET A 186 -2.64 0.84 5.18
C MET A 186 -1.18 0.93 4.79
N GLY A 187 -0.41 1.75 5.53
CA GLY A 187 1.03 1.87 5.37
C GLY A 187 1.68 2.60 6.54
N GLY A 188 2.99 2.80 6.50
CA GLY A 188 3.70 3.72 7.38
C GLY A 188 3.42 5.18 7.01
N THR A 189 3.79 6.12 7.89
CA THR A 189 3.65 7.57 7.61
C THR A 189 4.44 8.00 6.38
N ASP A 190 5.53 7.32 6.05
CA ASP A 190 6.33 7.52 4.84
C ASP A 190 5.61 7.12 3.54
N GLN A 191 4.54 6.33 3.65
CA GLN A 191 3.74 5.85 2.51
C GLN A 191 2.55 6.76 2.18
N LEU A 192 2.28 7.81 2.95
CA LEU A 192 1.07 8.63 2.81
C LEU A 192 0.83 9.10 1.36
N PHE A 193 1.88 9.57 0.68
CA PHE A 193 1.77 10.00 -0.72
C PHE A 193 1.23 8.88 -1.63
N ASN A 194 1.76 7.67 -1.50
CA ASN A 194 1.36 6.53 -2.32
C ASN A 194 -0.10 6.13 -2.03
N LEU A 195 -0.51 6.15 -0.76
CA LEU A 195 -1.88 5.86 -0.36
C LEU A 195 -2.88 6.90 -0.95
N LEU A 196 -2.49 8.16 -0.95
CA LEU A 196 -3.29 9.24 -1.56
C LEU A 196 -3.32 9.14 -3.08
N ALA A 197 -2.23 8.70 -3.73
CA ALA A 197 -2.21 8.40 -5.16
C ALA A 197 -3.21 7.29 -5.52
N GLY A 198 -3.36 6.28 -4.63
CA GLY A 198 -4.38 5.23 -4.77
C GLY A 198 -5.80 5.80 -4.77
N ARG A 199 -6.11 6.69 -3.83
CA ARG A 199 -7.39 7.40 -3.79
C ARG A 199 -7.67 8.15 -5.09
N GLU A 200 -6.68 8.94 -5.54
CA GLU A 200 -6.78 9.75 -6.76
C GLU A 200 -7.02 8.90 -8.01
N LEU A 201 -6.32 7.77 -8.13
CA LEU A 201 -6.52 6.86 -9.26
C LEU A 201 -7.92 6.24 -9.24
N MET A 202 -8.39 5.77 -8.09
CA MET A 202 -9.74 5.20 -7.96
C MET A 202 -10.82 6.21 -8.38
N GLU A 203 -10.73 7.46 -7.92
CA GLU A 203 -11.64 8.54 -8.34
C GLU A 203 -11.62 8.75 -9.86
N LYS A 204 -10.42 8.84 -10.46
CA LYS A 204 -10.26 9.02 -11.92
C LYS A 204 -10.72 7.83 -12.74
N MET A 205 -10.87 6.67 -12.11
CA MET A 205 -11.44 5.46 -12.71
C MET A 205 -12.93 5.26 -12.38
N GLY A 206 -13.58 6.25 -11.73
CA GLY A 206 -15.00 6.21 -11.40
C GLY A 206 -15.36 5.26 -10.24
N MET A 207 -14.38 4.91 -9.41
CA MET A 207 -14.56 4.06 -8.22
C MET A 207 -14.72 4.92 -6.96
N GLU A 208 -15.38 4.37 -5.94
CA GLU A 208 -15.37 4.98 -4.61
C GLU A 208 -13.95 4.94 -4.03
N PRO A 209 -13.35 6.07 -3.64
CA PRO A 209 -11.96 6.11 -3.24
C PRO A 209 -11.74 5.43 -1.88
N GLN A 210 -10.60 4.79 -1.74
CA GLN A 210 -10.16 4.18 -0.48
C GLN A 210 -9.86 5.21 0.60
N ILE A 211 -9.81 4.77 1.84
CA ILE A 211 -9.28 5.52 2.98
C ILE A 211 -7.77 5.25 3.08
N ALA A 212 -6.99 6.30 3.22
CA ALA A 212 -5.57 6.19 3.54
C ALA A 212 -5.38 6.14 5.06
N LEU A 213 -4.86 5.03 5.60
CA LEU A 213 -4.59 4.86 7.02
C LEU A 213 -3.09 4.67 7.23
N THR A 214 -2.45 5.60 7.93
CA THR A 214 -1.02 5.47 8.22
C THR A 214 -0.78 5.10 9.68
N MET A 215 0.22 4.24 9.87
CA MET A 215 0.74 3.86 11.19
C MET A 215 2.07 4.59 11.44
N PRO A 216 2.38 4.92 12.71
CA PRO A 216 3.67 5.52 13.04
C PRO A 216 4.81 4.56 12.71
N LEU A 217 5.94 5.11 12.24
CA LEU A 217 7.17 4.36 12.09
C LEU A 217 7.77 4.08 13.47
N LEU A 218 8.36 2.90 13.64
CA LEU A 218 9.17 2.63 14.84
C LEU A 218 10.55 3.24 14.60
N GLU A 219 10.91 4.18 15.46
CA GLU A 219 12.26 4.71 15.52
C GLU A 219 13.13 3.79 16.38
N GLY A 220 14.32 3.47 15.88
CA GLY A 220 15.31 2.62 16.54
C GLY A 220 16.26 3.41 17.43
#